data_2883e37b333cad6f004cb1232f7f1a88
#
_entry.id   2883e37b333cad6f004cb1232f7f1a88
#
_cell.length_a   1.000
_cell.length_b   1.000
_cell.length_c   1.000
_cell.angle_alpha   90.00
_cell.angle_beta   90.00
_cell.angle_gamma   90.00
#
_symmetry.space_group_name_H-M   'P 1'
#
loop_
_entity.id
_entity.type
_entity.pdbx_description
1 polymer ?
#
loop_
_entity_poly.entity_id
_entity_poly.type
_entity_poly.pdbx_seq_one_letter_code
_entity_poly.pdbx_strand_id
1 'polypeptide(L)'
;GEWAVLGLARYGYEDPEWYTAYYNNVVKYVQNIGSNKLHSRKLTDNSRVIIGLTAIGADPTNVGGYNLLEPLANLDDVVWQGINGPIYALIALDTGDYEIPELPDDSTATQTTREGLIQYILDKEIPGSGGWALWGTKADPDITTMAVQALAPYYNTNADVKAAVNRGMKAISDQQLSNGGMGSWGTVNSESCAQTVCALSDLGIDADTDPQYVKNM
;
A
#
# COMPACT_ATOMS: atom_id res chain seq x y z
N GLY A 1 14.64 -2.21 -6.83
CA GLY A 1 13.53 -2.82 -6.13
C GLY A 1 12.19 -2.49 -6.76
N GLU A 2 11.15 -3.02 -6.18
CA GLU A 2 9.76 -3.04 -6.68
C GLU A 2 9.21 -1.63 -6.97
N TRP A 3 9.58 -0.63 -6.15
CA TRP A 3 9.14 0.75 -6.33
C TRP A 3 9.72 1.39 -7.60
N ALA A 4 10.97 1.06 -7.98
CA ALA A 4 11.53 1.52 -9.24
C ALA A 4 10.80 0.89 -10.44
N VAL A 5 10.47 -0.41 -10.34
CA VAL A 5 9.68 -1.12 -11.36
C VAL A 5 8.31 -0.47 -11.50
N LEU A 6 7.60 -0.27 -10.40
CA LEU A 6 6.28 0.38 -10.39
C LEU A 6 6.35 1.78 -11.00
N GLY A 7 7.28 2.62 -10.52
CA GLY A 7 7.39 4.02 -10.97
C GLY A 7 7.71 4.13 -12.46
N LEU A 8 8.65 3.33 -12.97
CA LEU A 8 9.01 3.33 -14.39
C LEU A 8 7.87 2.80 -15.26
N ALA A 9 7.21 1.71 -14.85
CA ALA A 9 6.08 1.17 -15.58
C ALA A 9 4.90 2.15 -15.64
N ARG A 10 4.58 2.83 -14.53
CA ARG A 10 3.51 3.84 -14.47
C ARG A 10 3.85 5.11 -15.26
N TYR A 11 5.13 5.47 -15.33
CA TYR A 11 5.59 6.56 -16.18
C TYR A 11 5.52 6.22 -17.67
N GLY A 12 5.34 4.94 -18.03
CA GLY A 12 5.33 4.48 -19.43
C GLY A 12 6.74 4.29 -20.00
N TYR A 13 7.74 4.07 -19.14
CA TYR A 13 9.09 3.73 -19.60
C TYR A 13 9.09 2.34 -20.22
N GLU A 14 9.45 2.27 -21.51
CA GLU A 14 9.47 1.03 -22.28
C GLU A 14 10.89 0.43 -22.31
N ASP A 15 11.12 -0.57 -21.48
CA ASP A 15 12.33 -1.40 -21.48
C ASP A 15 11.97 -2.87 -21.24
N PRO A 16 11.52 -3.60 -22.27
CA PRO A 16 11.09 -4.99 -22.13
C PRO A 16 12.19 -5.91 -21.61
N GLU A 17 13.46 -5.63 -21.94
CA GLU A 17 14.58 -6.46 -21.49
C GLU A 17 14.81 -6.31 -19.99
N TRP A 18 14.72 -5.08 -19.48
CA TRP A 18 14.86 -4.80 -18.05
C TRP A 18 13.71 -5.38 -17.23
N TYR A 19 12.46 -5.23 -17.71
CA TYR A 19 11.28 -5.82 -17.06
C TYR A 19 11.33 -7.35 -17.08
N THR A 20 11.76 -7.95 -18.18
CA THR A 20 11.97 -9.40 -18.30
C THR A 20 13.05 -9.86 -17.32
N ALA A 21 14.16 -9.13 -17.20
CA ALA A 21 15.22 -9.44 -16.24
C ALA A 21 14.75 -9.36 -14.80
N TYR A 22 13.92 -8.36 -14.46
CA TYR A 22 13.28 -8.25 -13.15
C TYR A 22 12.40 -9.48 -12.88
N TYR A 23 11.46 -9.80 -13.78
CA TYR A 23 10.59 -10.97 -13.65
C TYR A 23 11.40 -12.26 -13.44
N ASN A 24 12.40 -12.51 -14.27
CA ASN A 24 13.25 -13.70 -14.16
C ASN A 24 14.00 -13.77 -12.83
N ASN A 25 14.40 -12.63 -12.25
CA ASN A 25 15.01 -12.59 -10.93
C ASN A 25 13.99 -12.95 -9.83
N VAL A 26 12.75 -12.50 -9.94
CA VAL A 26 11.67 -12.89 -9.02
C VAL A 26 11.42 -14.39 -9.11
N VAL A 27 11.29 -14.95 -10.32
CA VAL A 27 11.13 -16.40 -10.56
C VAL A 27 12.27 -17.20 -9.89
N LYS A 28 13.51 -16.80 -10.16
CA LYS A 28 14.69 -17.47 -9.55
C LYS A 28 14.64 -17.41 -8.02
N TYR A 29 14.26 -16.25 -7.47
CA TYR A 29 14.15 -16.09 -6.02
C TYR A 29 13.11 -17.03 -5.43
N VAL A 30 11.89 -17.03 -5.98
CA VAL A 30 10.76 -17.87 -5.53
C VAL A 30 11.14 -19.36 -5.61
N GLN A 31 11.72 -19.79 -6.74
CA GLN A 31 12.17 -21.17 -6.93
C GLN A 31 13.31 -21.57 -5.95
N ASN A 32 14.25 -20.66 -5.68
CA ASN A 32 15.33 -20.93 -4.75
C ASN A 32 14.86 -21.08 -3.30
N ILE A 33 13.87 -20.29 -2.87
CA ILE A 33 13.29 -20.43 -1.53
C ILE A 33 12.29 -21.59 -1.45
N GLY A 34 11.76 -22.07 -2.59
CA GLY A 34 10.81 -23.16 -2.67
C GLY A 34 9.46 -22.83 -1.99
N SER A 35 9.03 -21.56 -2.03
CA SER A 35 7.84 -21.08 -1.32
C SER A 35 7.22 -19.89 -2.03
N ASN A 36 5.87 -19.78 -1.96
CA ASN A 36 5.12 -18.60 -2.35
C ASN A 36 5.18 -17.45 -1.33
N LYS A 37 5.65 -17.72 -0.09
CA LYS A 37 5.83 -16.75 0.98
C LYS A 37 7.27 -16.22 0.93
N LEU A 38 7.46 -15.00 0.41
CA LEU A 38 8.78 -14.44 0.11
C LEU A 38 9.61 -14.11 1.35
N HIS A 39 8.96 -13.96 2.49
CA HIS A 39 9.60 -13.80 3.78
C HIS A 39 8.79 -14.54 4.86
N SER A 40 9.46 -15.15 5.82
CA SER A 40 8.83 -16.00 6.85
C SER A 40 7.72 -15.29 7.65
N ARG A 41 7.76 -13.96 7.77
CA ARG A 41 6.82 -13.16 8.55
C ARG A 41 6.30 -11.89 7.85
N LYS A 42 7.05 -11.34 6.87
CA LYS A 42 6.73 -10.04 6.27
C LYS A 42 5.97 -10.20 4.96
N LEU A 43 4.66 -10.22 5.03
CA LEU A 43 3.82 -10.34 3.83
C LEU A 43 3.79 -9.05 2.97
N THR A 44 4.28 -7.93 3.50
CA THR A 44 4.53 -6.75 2.67
C THR A 44 5.55 -7.01 1.56
N ASP A 45 6.43 -8.01 1.69
CA ASP A 45 7.34 -8.41 0.63
C ASP A 45 6.57 -9.05 -0.53
N ASN A 46 5.61 -9.95 -0.24
CA ASN A 46 4.68 -10.48 -1.25
C ASN A 46 3.90 -9.35 -1.92
N SER A 47 3.26 -8.49 -1.13
CA SER A 47 2.43 -7.40 -1.63
C SER A 47 3.20 -6.48 -2.60
N ARG A 48 4.42 -6.05 -2.23
CA ARG A 48 5.24 -5.20 -3.10
C ARG A 48 5.64 -5.87 -4.40
N VAL A 49 5.98 -7.17 -4.36
CA VAL A 49 6.32 -7.92 -5.57
C VAL A 49 5.08 -8.09 -6.45
N ILE A 50 3.90 -8.39 -5.89
CA ILE A 50 2.63 -8.46 -6.61
C ILE A 50 2.37 -7.12 -7.34
N ILE A 51 2.46 -5.99 -6.66
CA ILE A 51 2.28 -4.65 -7.23
C ILE A 51 3.27 -4.41 -8.39
N GLY A 52 4.54 -4.74 -8.18
CA GLY A 52 5.58 -4.58 -9.21
C GLY A 52 5.35 -5.46 -10.43
N LEU A 53 4.97 -6.72 -10.23
CA LEU A 53 4.66 -7.66 -11.33
C LEU A 53 3.43 -7.21 -12.12
N THR A 54 2.35 -6.82 -11.43
CA THR A 54 1.14 -6.31 -12.06
C THR A 54 1.44 -5.07 -12.91
N ALA A 55 2.29 -4.16 -12.41
CA ALA A 55 2.64 -2.94 -13.13
C ALA A 55 3.35 -3.18 -14.47
N ILE A 56 4.08 -4.28 -14.60
CA ILE A 56 4.76 -4.69 -15.84
C ILE A 56 3.94 -5.70 -16.67
N GLY A 57 2.69 -5.97 -16.28
CA GLY A 57 1.80 -6.91 -16.97
C GLY A 57 2.13 -8.39 -16.75
N ALA A 58 2.92 -8.72 -15.72
CA ALA A 58 3.22 -10.10 -15.33
C ALA A 58 2.18 -10.63 -14.35
N ASP A 59 1.89 -11.94 -14.46
CA ASP A 59 0.89 -12.61 -13.62
C ASP A 59 1.49 -13.04 -12.27
N PRO A 60 1.08 -12.45 -11.12
CA PRO A 60 1.57 -12.84 -9.80
C PRO A 60 0.97 -14.15 -9.29
N THR A 61 -0.06 -14.70 -9.96
CA THR A 61 -0.69 -15.98 -9.56
C THR A 61 0.12 -17.17 -10.04
N ASN A 62 1.10 -16.97 -10.94
CA ASN A 62 1.96 -18.05 -11.44
C ASN A 62 3.38 -17.57 -11.69
N VAL A 63 4.14 -17.37 -10.65
CA VAL A 63 5.54 -16.95 -10.71
C VAL A 63 6.44 -18.17 -10.53
N GLY A 64 6.90 -18.73 -11.64
CA GLY A 64 7.74 -19.94 -11.60
C GLY A 64 7.06 -21.16 -10.97
N GLY A 65 5.73 -21.24 -11.07
CA GLY A 65 4.89 -22.30 -10.49
C GLY A 65 4.31 -21.98 -9.10
N TYR A 66 4.52 -20.76 -8.59
CA TYR A 66 4.05 -20.33 -7.27
C TYR A 66 3.05 -19.18 -7.40
N ASN A 67 1.93 -19.27 -6.67
CA ASN A 67 0.95 -18.19 -6.54
C ASN A 67 1.32 -17.29 -5.35
N LEU A 68 1.74 -16.05 -5.63
CA LEU A 68 2.18 -15.10 -4.61
C LEU A 68 1.02 -14.46 -3.82
N LEU A 69 -0.24 -14.65 -4.27
CA LEU A 69 -1.43 -14.17 -3.56
C LEU A 69 -1.83 -15.11 -2.40
N GLU A 70 -1.52 -16.41 -2.48
CA GLU A 70 -1.93 -17.38 -1.46
C GLU A 70 -1.54 -16.99 -0.03
N PRO A 71 -0.32 -16.48 0.25
CA PRO A 71 0.02 -16.06 1.60
C PRO A 71 -0.83 -14.91 2.14
N LEU A 72 -1.43 -14.09 1.26
CA LEU A 72 -2.31 -12.98 1.67
C LEU A 72 -3.69 -13.46 2.13
N ALA A 73 -4.05 -14.73 1.91
CA ALA A 73 -5.31 -15.31 2.37
C ALA A 73 -5.39 -15.42 3.90
N ASN A 74 -4.26 -15.48 4.59
CA ASN A 74 -4.18 -15.60 6.04
C ASN A 74 -4.06 -14.23 6.71
N LEU A 75 -5.16 -13.72 7.28
CA LEU A 75 -5.19 -12.42 7.94
C LEU A 75 -4.25 -12.35 9.14
N ASP A 76 -4.09 -13.44 9.89
CA ASP A 76 -3.22 -13.45 11.07
C ASP A 76 -1.75 -13.21 10.70
N ASP A 77 -1.33 -13.72 9.54
CA ASP A 77 -0.01 -13.44 8.97
C ASP A 77 0.09 -12.02 8.38
N VAL A 78 -0.97 -11.55 7.72
CA VAL A 78 -1.01 -10.20 7.13
C VAL A 78 -0.85 -9.15 8.21
N VAL A 79 -1.56 -9.25 9.33
CA VAL A 79 -1.52 -8.25 10.42
C VAL A 79 -0.27 -8.34 11.29
N TRP A 80 0.61 -9.32 11.07
CA TRP A 80 1.83 -9.49 11.88
C TRP A 80 2.73 -8.24 11.88
N GLN A 81 2.76 -7.49 10.78
CA GLN A 81 3.52 -6.22 10.65
C GLN A 81 2.71 -5.00 11.12
N GLY A 82 1.68 -5.19 11.93
CA GLY A 82 0.76 -4.11 12.29
C GLY A 82 0.02 -3.58 11.05
N ILE A 83 -0.24 -2.28 11.02
CA ILE A 83 -1.04 -1.65 9.97
C ILE A 83 -0.42 -1.74 8.56
N ASN A 84 0.90 -1.86 8.45
CA ASN A 84 1.57 -1.98 7.15
C ASN A 84 1.11 -3.20 6.36
N GLY A 85 0.85 -4.32 7.04
CA GLY A 85 0.38 -5.54 6.40
C GLY A 85 -0.94 -5.36 5.66
N PRO A 86 -2.02 -4.98 6.35
CA PRO A 86 -3.32 -4.71 5.73
C PRO A 86 -3.29 -3.64 4.64
N ILE A 87 -2.55 -2.54 4.83
CA ILE A 87 -2.40 -1.49 3.81
C ILE A 87 -1.84 -2.08 2.53
N TYR A 88 -0.68 -2.75 2.59
CA TYR A 88 -0.04 -3.26 1.39
C TYR A 88 -0.76 -4.47 0.80
N ALA A 89 -1.41 -5.30 1.61
CA ALA A 89 -2.24 -6.40 1.11
C ALA A 89 -3.43 -5.85 0.30
N LEU A 90 -4.12 -4.82 0.81
CA LEU A 90 -5.25 -4.21 0.11
C LEU A 90 -4.81 -3.57 -1.21
N ILE A 91 -3.73 -2.79 -1.22
CA ILE A 91 -3.18 -2.21 -2.45
C ILE A 91 -2.79 -3.32 -3.46
N ALA A 92 -2.14 -4.39 -3.01
CA ALA A 92 -1.73 -5.48 -3.88
C ALA A 92 -2.92 -6.21 -4.51
N LEU A 93 -3.97 -6.47 -3.72
CA LEU A 93 -5.19 -7.12 -4.19
C LEU A 93 -5.96 -6.25 -5.20
N ASP A 94 -6.03 -4.94 -4.95
CA ASP A 94 -6.79 -4.01 -5.78
C ASP A 94 -6.04 -3.60 -7.05
N THR A 95 -4.71 -3.69 -7.06
CA THR A 95 -3.90 -3.27 -8.23
C THR A 95 -4.19 -4.07 -9.50
N GLY A 96 -4.72 -5.28 -9.38
CA GLY A 96 -5.15 -6.15 -10.49
C GLY A 96 -6.53 -6.75 -10.30
N ASP A 97 -7.32 -6.23 -9.33
CA ASP A 97 -8.63 -6.77 -8.94
C ASP A 97 -8.59 -8.27 -8.66
N TYR A 98 -7.54 -8.69 -7.94
CA TYR A 98 -7.30 -10.10 -7.67
C TYR A 98 -8.29 -10.67 -6.67
N GLU A 99 -8.82 -11.86 -6.95
CA GLU A 99 -9.53 -12.65 -5.98
C GLU A 99 -8.58 -13.11 -4.87
N ILE A 100 -9.07 -13.10 -3.62
CA ILE A 100 -8.30 -13.59 -2.48
C ILE A 100 -8.43 -15.11 -2.45
N PRO A 101 -7.32 -15.87 -2.50
CA PRO A 101 -7.39 -17.32 -2.42
C PRO A 101 -8.06 -17.79 -1.12
N GLU A 102 -8.82 -18.87 -1.20
CA GLU A 102 -9.41 -19.51 -0.03
C GLU A 102 -8.34 -20.21 0.80
N LEU A 103 -8.48 -20.11 2.13
CA LEU A 103 -7.68 -20.93 3.04
C LEU A 103 -8.10 -22.41 2.93
N PRO A 104 -7.19 -23.36 3.21
CA PRO A 104 -7.56 -24.77 3.32
C PRO A 104 -8.68 -24.99 4.34
N ASP A 105 -9.59 -25.96 4.06
CA ASP A 105 -10.75 -26.27 4.91
C ASP A 105 -10.39 -26.62 6.36
N ASP A 106 -9.18 -27.14 6.58
CA ASP A 106 -8.65 -27.49 7.90
C ASP A 106 -7.86 -26.36 8.58
N SER A 107 -7.79 -25.18 7.95
CA SER A 107 -7.12 -24.01 8.50
C SER A 107 -7.86 -23.48 9.72
N THR A 108 -7.09 -23.14 10.76
CA THR A 108 -7.60 -22.41 11.95
C THR A 108 -7.34 -20.91 11.87
N ALA A 109 -6.69 -20.44 10.79
CA ALA A 109 -6.40 -19.05 10.57
C ALA A 109 -7.64 -18.27 10.12
N THR A 110 -7.61 -16.97 10.31
CA THR A 110 -8.68 -16.07 9.85
C THR A 110 -8.55 -15.82 8.35
N GLN A 111 -9.61 -16.10 7.57
CA GLN A 111 -9.65 -15.76 6.15
C GLN A 111 -9.57 -14.25 5.94
N THR A 112 -8.65 -13.81 5.10
CA THR A 112 -8.57 -12.40 4.67
C THR A 112 -9.75 -12.06 3.76
N THR A 113 -10.38 -10.92 4.01
CA THR A 113 -11.35 -10.30 3.10
C THR A 113 -11.00 -8.82 2.91
N ARG A 114 -11.44 -8.20 1.82
CA ARG A 114 -11.25 -6.75 1.62
C ARG A 114 -11.89 -5.92 2.74
N GLU A 115 -13.09 -6.30 3.14
CA GLU A 115 -13.82 -5.68 4.25
C GLU A 115 -13.03 -5.80 5.57
N GLY A 116 -12.44 -6.97 5.82
CA GLY A 116 -11.61 -7.21 7.01
C GLY A 116 -10.34 -6.36 7.02
N LEU A 117 -9.67 -6.20 5.86
CA LEU A 117 -8.50 -5.31 5.71
C LEU A 117 -8.88 -3.84 5.91
N ILE A 118 -9.98 -3.38 5.29
CA ILE A 118 -10.51 -2.03 5.45
C ILE A 118 -10.83 -1.76 6.92
N GLN A 119 -11.59 -2.66 7.56
CA GLN A 119 -11.96 -2.50 8.96
C GLN A 119 -10.75 -2.45 9.87
N TYR A 120 -9.75 -3.30 9.64
CA TYR A 120 -8.51 -3.27 10.42
C TYR A 120 -7.79 -1.91 10.30
N ILE A 121 -7.74 -1.33 9.09
CA ILE A 121 -7.13 -0.01 8.87
C ILE A 121 -7.95 1.06 9.61
N LEU A 122 -9.28 1.05 9.49
CA LEU A 122 -10.16 2.00 10.18
C LEU A 122 -10.03 1.93 11.70
N ASP A 123 -9.95 0.72 12.27
CA ASP A 123 -9.80 0.50 13.72
C ASP A 123 -8.45 1.02 14.27
N LYS A 124 -7.47 1.25 13.39
CA LYS A 124 -6.16 1.82 13.75
C LYS A 124 -6.08 3.34 13.58
N GLU A 125 -7.15 3.99 13.15
CA GLU A 125 -7.19 5.44 13.09
C GLU A 125 -6.95 6.05 14.49
N ILE A 126 -6.14 7.10 14.56
CA ILE A 126 -5.81 7.76 15.82
C ILE A 126 -7.03 8.56 16.32
N PRO A 127 -7.58 8.22 17.50
CA PRO A 127 -8.77 8.88 18.02
C PRO A 127 -8.57 10.39 18.21
N GLY A 128 -9.53 11.18 17.73
CA GLY A 128 -9.59 12.63 17.91
C GLY A 128 -8.76 13.44 16.92
N SER A 129 -7.55 12.99 16.55
CA SER A 129 -6.70 13.71 15.59
C SER A 129 -6.88 13.25 14.15
N GLY A 130 -7.34 12.01 13.95
CA GLY A 130 -7.38 11.36 12.65
C GLY A 130 -5.99 10.91 12.17
N GLY A 131 -5.98 10.21 11.03
CA GLY A 131 -4.77 9.64 10.44
C GLY A 131 -4.22 8.43 11.19
N TRP A 132 -3.07 7.95 10.75
CA TRP A 132 -2.46 6.72 11.22
C TRP A 132 -0.98 6.88 11.52
N ALA A 133 -0.46 6.02 12.39
CA ALA A 133 0.95 5.91 12.72
C ALA A 133 1.27 4.47 13.14
N LEU A 134 2.56 4.09 13.09
CA LEU A 134 3.00 2.80 13.64
C LEU A 134 2.92 2.78 15.16
N TRP A 135 3.14 3.92 15.79
CA TRP A 135 3.09 4.12 17.24
C TRP A 135 2.82 5.59 17.58
N GLY A 136 2.35 5.83 18.79
CA GLY A 136 2.06 7.18 19.27
C GLY A 136 0.64 7.62 18.96
N THR A 137 0.39 8.92 19.19
CA THR A 137 -0.94 9.54 19.10
C THR A 137 -1.00 10.69 18.10
N LYS A 138 0.02 10.84 17.28
CA LYS A 138 0.11 11.83 16.21
C LYS A 138 0.18 11.11 14.85
N ALA A 139 -0.60 11.57 13.89
CA ALA A 139 -0.56 11.04 12.53
C ALA A 139 0.87 11.15 11.96
N ASP A 140 1.38 10.05 11.44
CA ASP A 140 2.62 10.01 10.69
C ASP A 140 2.31 10.24 9.21
N PRO A 141 2.99 11.15 8.50
CA PRO A 141 2.70 11.43 7.11
C PRO A 141 2.78 10.20 6.21
N ASP A 142 3.80 9.35 6.38
CA ASP A 142 4.00 8.20 5.51
C ASP A 142 2.91 7.13 5.74
N ILE A 143 2.66 6.78 7.02
CA ILE A 143 1.65 5.76 7.35
C ILE A 143 0.24 6.24 7.00
N THR A 144 -0.06 7.51 7.26
CA THR A 144 -1.38 8.07 6.95
C THR A 144 -1.63 8.08 5.45
N THR A 145 -0.68 8.54 4.65
CA THR A 145 -0.86 8.62 3.20
C THR A 145 -0.85 7.24 2.54
N MET A 146 -0.09 6.27 3.05
CA MET A 146 -0.20 4.87 2.62
C MET A 146 -1.57 4.27 2.94
N ALA A 147 -2.12 4.53 4.14
CA ALA A 147 -3.47 4.08 4.48
C ALA A 147 -4.52 4.73 3.58
N VAL A 148 -4.37 6.02 3.28
CA VAL A 148 -5.24 6.74 2.34
C VAL A 148 -5.19 6.11 0.94
N GLN A 149 -4.02 5.79 0.41
CA GLN A 149 -3.89 5.10 -0.89
C GLN A 149 -4.64 3.77 -0.90
N ALA A 150 -4.48 2.95 0.15
CA ALA A 150 -5.20 1.68 0.28
C ALA A 150 -6.73 1.86 0.33
N LEU A 151 -7.19 2.94 0.95
CA LEU A 151 -8.62 3.22 1.15
C LEU A 151 -9.26 4.03 0.00
N ALA A 152 -8.47 4.67 -0.86
CA ALA A 152 -8.95 5.54 -1.92
C ALA A 152 -9.99 4.88 -2.87
N PRO A 153 -9.85 3.60 -3.30
CA PRO A 153 -10.85 2.94 -4.13
C PRO A 153 -12.25 2.89 -3.49
N TYR A 154 -12.30 2.91 -2.16
CA TYR A 154 -13.55 2.80 -1.37
C TYR A 154 -14.10 4.15 -0.91
N TYR A 155 -13.41 5.25 -1.19
CA TYR A 155 -13.74 6.60 -0.70
C TYR A 155 -15.16 7.04 -1.07
N ASN A 156 -15.64 6.72 -2.26
CA ASN A 156 -16.96 7.14 -2.73
C ASN A 156 -18.08 6.15 -2.42
N THR A 157 -17.77 4.93 -1.98
CA THR A 157 -18.72 3.85 -1.76
C THR A 157 -18.91 3.49 -0.28
N ASN A 158 -17.96 3.89 0.58
CA ASN A 158 -18.00 3.60 2.01
C ASN A 158 -17.88 4.90 2.83
N ALA A 159 -18.93 5.22 3.58
CA ALA A 159 -19.03 6.48 4.35
C ALA A 159 -17.99 6.56 5.48
N ASP A 160 -17.66 5.44 6.13
CA ASP A 160 -16.69 5.40 7.22
C ASP A 160 -15.27 5.59 6.68
N VAL A 161 -14.95 4.96 5.54
CA VAL A 161 -13.70 5.20 4.81
C VAL A 161 -13.58 6.67 4.43
N LYS A 162 -14.62 7.26 3.84
CA LYS A 162 -14.62 8.67 3.46
C LYS A 162 -14.35 9.59 4.65
N ALA A 163 -15.00 9.33 5.76
CA ALA A 163 -14.85 10.13 6.98
C ALA A 163 -13.41 10.01 7.54
N ALA A 164 -12.86 8.80 7.63
CA ALA A 164 -11.52 8.55 8.13
C ALA A 164 -10.44 9.15 7.21
N VAL A 165 -10.56 8.97 5.90
CA VAL A 165 -9.66 9.56 4.90
C VAL A 165 -9.64 11.08 5.01
N ASN A 166 -10.80 11.74 5.10
CA ASN A 166 -10.89 13.18 5.25
C ASN A 166 -10.19 13.68 6.53
N ARG A 167 -10.38 12.98 7.66
CA ARG A 167 -9.67 13.32 8.90
C ARG A 167 -8.16 13.12 8.78
N GLY A 168 -7.74 12.02 8.16
CA GLY A 168 -6.33 11.73 7.93
C GLY A 168 -5.66 12.79 7.05
N MET A 169 -6.27 13.11 5.91
CA MET A 169 -5.73 14.12 5.00
C MET A 169 -5.71 15.52 5.60
N LYS A 170 -6.73 15.85 6.43
CA LYS A 170 -6.67 17.10 7.21
C LYS A 170 -5.49 17.10 8.19
N ALA A 171 -5.27 16.03 8.94
CA ALA A 171 -4.17 15.92 9.87
C ALA A 171 -2.79 16.05 9.18
N ILE A 172 -2.66 15.56 7.94
CA ILE A 172 -1.45 15.71 7.12
C ILE A 172 -1.29 17.14 6.60
N SER A 173 -2.35 17.74 6.09
CA SER A 173 -2.33 19.14 5.67
C SER A 173 -1.92 20.07 6.82
N ASP A 174 -2.43 19.84 8.03
CA ASP A 174 -2.07 20.65 9.21
C ASP A 174 -0.58 20.49 9.61
N GLN A 175 0.08 19.42 9.17
CA GLN A 175 1.50 19.14 9.41
C GLN A 175 2.42 19.61 8.29
N GLN A 176 1.86 20.06 7.17
CA GLN A 176 2.65 20.57 6.05
C GLN A 176 3.50 21.77 6.51
N LEU A 177 4.77 21.75 6.15
CA LEU A 177 5.73 22.77 6.54
C LEU A 177 5.54 24.05 5.72
N SER A 178 6.12 25.17 6.20
CA SER A 178 5.96 26.49 5.57
C SER A 178 6.52 26.58 4.14
N ASN A 179 7.42 25.67 3.77
CA ASN A 179 7.95 25.54 2.42
C ASN A 179 7.15 24.58 1.53
N GLY A 180 5.96 24.16 1.96
CA GLY A 180 5.11 23.21 1.24
C GLY A 180 5.52 21.74 1.39
N GLY A 181 6.67 21.44 1.97
CA GLY A 181 7.18 20.08 2.11
C GLY A 181 6.47 19.29 3.20
N MET A 182 6.58 17.96 3.07
CA MET A 182 6.14 16.98 4.06
C MET A 182 7.36 16.28 4.66
N GLY A 183 7.25 15.83 5.90
CA GLY A 183 8.32 15.09 6.51
C GLY A 183 7.95 14.47 7.84
N SER A 184 8.48 13.30 8.09
CA SER A 184 8.43 12.65 9.39
C SER A 184 9.44 13.30 10.34
N TRP A 185 9.08 13.39 11.63
CA TRP A 185 9.96 13.93 12.69
C TRP A 185 10.42 15.39 12.47
N GLY A 186 9.65 16.19 11.72
CA GLY A 186 9.94 17.60 11.47
C GLY A 186 11.04 17.85 10.43
N THR A 187 11.53 16.81 9.76
CA THR A 187 12.51 16.94 8.67
C THR A 187 11.83 16.62 7.35
N VAL A 188 11.89 17.57 6.41
CA VAL A 188 11.40 17.38 5.03
C VAL A 188 12.23 16.27 4.38
N ASN A 189 11.54 15.35 3.73
CA ASN A 189 12.17 14.31 2.90
C ASN A 189 11.34 14.02 1.65
N SER A 190 12.00 13.53 0.60
CA SER A 190 11.40 13.26 -0.70
C SER A 190 10.36 12.16 -0.64
N GLU A 191 10.56 11.18 0.24
CA GLU A 191 9.69 10.03 0.40
C GLU A 191 8.31 10.43 0.94
N SER A 192 8.26 11.19 2.03
CA SER A 192 7.01 11.71 2.59
C SER A 192 6.29 12.66 1.62
N CYS A 193 7.03 13.49 0.87
CA CYS A 193 6.44 14.33 -0.16
C CYS A 193 5.81 13.49 -1.28
N ALA A 194 6.56 12.53 -1.83
CA ALA A 194 6.07 11.66 -2.90
C ALA A 194 4.84 10.83 -2.44
N GLN A 195 4.90 10.29 -1.24
CA GLN A 195 3.81 9.51 -0.66
C GLN A 195 2.52 10.34 -0.52
N THR A 196 2.67 11.62 -0.10
CA THR A 196 1.53 12.56 0.01
C THR A 196 0.95 12.88 -1.36
N VAL A 197 1.79 13.14 -2.38
CA VAL A 197 1.34 13.40 -3.75
C VAL A 197 0.60 12.19 -4.33
N CYS A 198 1.09 10.95 -4.09
CA CYS A 198 0.40 9.74 -4.51
C CYS A 198 -1.01 9.65 -3.87
N ALA A 199 -1.12 9.86 -2.56
CA ALA A 199 -2.41 9.82 -1.87
C ALA A 199 -3.40 10.87 -2.38
N LEU A 200 -2.93 12.09 -2.67
CA LEU A 200 -3.75 13.15 -3.26
C LEU A 200 -4.22 12.76 -4.66
N SER A 201 -3.31 12.24 -5.48
CA SER A 201 -3.63 11.76 -6.83
C SER A 201 -4.67 10.67 -6.83
N ASP A 202 -4.59 9.70 -5.92
CA ASP A 202 -5.55 8.60 -5.79
C ASP A 202 -6.95 9.10 -5.37
N LEU A 203 -7.01 10.23 -4.65
CA LEU A 203 -8.25 10.92 -4.31
C LEU A 203 -8.75 11.88 -5.41
N GLY A 204 -7.99 12.06 -6.50
CA GLY A 204 -8.29 13.02 -7.56
C GLY A 204 -8.08 14.48 -7.14
N ILE A 205 -7.25 14.73 -6.13
CA ILE A 205 -6.90 16.07 -5.63
C ILE A 205 -5.62 16.53 -6.32
N ASP A 206 -5.67 17.71 -6.92
CA ASP A 206 -4.51 18.34 -7.53
C ASP A 206 -3.67 19.07 -6.47
N ALA A 207 -2.49 18.55 -6.19
CA ALA A 207 -1.58 19.07 -5.17
C ALA A 207 -1.09 20.51 -5.48
N ASP A 208 -1.07 20.91 -6.76
CA ASP A 208 -0.59 22.23 -7.20
C ASP A 208 -1.63 23.33 -7.08
N THR A 209 -2.91 22.97 -7.06
CA THR A 209 -4.01 23.97 -7.12
C THR A 209 -4.97 23.91 -5.92
N ASP A 210 -5.01 22.80 -5.19
CA ASP A 210 -5.89 22.67 -4.03
C ASP A 210 -5.41 23.55 -2.87
N PRO A 211 -6.23 24.52 -2.40
CA PRO A 211 -5.79 25.50 -1.38
C PRO A 211 -5.46 24.88 -0.02
N GLN A 212 -5.85 23.63 0.23
CA GLN A 212 -5.49 22.92 1.46
C GLN A 212 -4.03 22.48 1.46
N TYR A 213 -3.43 22.27 0.28
CA TYR A 213 -2.06 21.73 0.12
C TYR A 213 -1.09 22.73 -0.50
N VAL A 214 -1.58 23.77 -1.18
CA VAL A 214 -0.77 24.88 -1.68
C VAL A 214 -0.59 25.88 -0.54
N LYS A 215 0.53 25.75 0.19
CA LYS A 215 0.88 26.71 1.25
C LYS A 215 2.09 27.52 0.84
N ASN A 216 1.93 28.86 0.83
CA ASN A 216 3.01 29.84 0.66
C ASN A 216 3.78 29.75 -0.69
N MET A 217 3.07 29.59 -1.81
CA MET A 217 3.64 29.97 -3.09
C MET A 217 3.52 31.46 -3.35
#